data_4d358a365a16461ed7ca136a70e746e5
#
_entry.id   4d358a365a16461ed7ca136a70e746e5
#
_cell.length_a   1.000
_cell.length_b   1.000
_cell.length_c   1.000
_cell.angle_alpha   90.00
_cell.angle_beta   90.00
_cell.angle_gamma   90.00
#
_symmetry.space_group_name_H-M   'P 1'
#
loop_
_entity.id
_entity.type
_entity.pdbx_description
1 polymer ?
#
loop_
_entity_poly.entity_id
_entity_poly.type
_entity_poly.pdbx_seq_one_letter_code
_entity_poly.pdbx_strand_id
1 'polypeptide(L)'
;MILKKNNIAEYILHLWQIEDYLRAFPQQAEANQELCDLNAMMHQENIMERGHLQLAKNALDELEDLHNDLLDQEATYRSAIIQISPSLNILKSKTDCPTMSDIEACLVLLYQIMLLKLQKRPISSETEQVQKQATQILQYLSKTYKEQ
;
A
#
# COMPACT_ATOMS: atom_id res chain seq x y z
N MET A 1 -1.66 4.68 -16.28
CA MET A 1 -2.18 3.62 -15.38
C MET A 1 -1.08 2.61 -15.04
N ILE A 2 -0.98 2.24 -13.77
CA ILE A 2 0.02 1.26 -13.32
C ILE A 2 -0.59 -0.13 -13.42
N LEU A 3 0.11 -1.05 -14.10
CA LEU A 3 -0.36 -2.41 -14.23
C LEU A 3 0.07 -3.23 -13.01
N LYS A 4 -0.86 -4.00 -12.44
CA LYS A 4 -0.60 -4.85 -11.28
C LYS A 4 0.61 -5.77 -11.51
N LYS A 5 0.72 -6.36 -12.68
CA LYS A 5 1.80 -7.29 -13.02
C LYS A 5 3.18 -6.63 -12.96
N ASN A 6 3.27 -5.36 -13.33
CA ASN A 6 4.56 -4.68 -13.44
C ASN A 6 5.10 -4.18 -12.09
N ASN A 7 4.21 -3.71 -11.21
CA ASN A 7 4.60 -3.28 -9.88
C ASN A 7 3.37 -3.31 -8.98
N ILE A 8 3.17 -4.43 -8.30
CA ILE A 8 1.95 -4.65 -7.53
C ILE A 8 1.83 -3.72 -6.32
N ALA A 9 2.94 -3.36 -5.68
CA ALA A 9 2.90 -2.43 -4.55
C ALA A 9 2.47 -1.03 -5.01
N GLU A 10 3.04 -0.54 -6.10
CA GLU A 10 2.65 0.74 -6.68
C GLU A 10 1.20 0.73 -7.17
N TYR A 11 0.75 -0.41 -7.70
CA TYR A 11 -0.63 -0.57 -8.13
C TYR A 11 -1.60 -0.37 -6.95
N ILE A 12 -1.30 -0.96 -5.80
CA ILE A 12 -2.12 -0.81 -4.59
C ILE A 12 -2.12 0.65 -4.13
N LEU A 13 -0.94 1.28 -4.04
CA LEU A 13 -0.83 2.67 -3.62
C LEU A 13 -1.56 3.61 -4.57
N HIS A 14 -1.50 3.34 -5.87
CA HIS A 14 -2.21 4.12 -6.88
C HIS A 14 -3.73 4.01 -6.70
N LEU A 15 -4.25 2.80 -6.46
CA LEU A 15 -5.68 2.62 -6.20
C LEU A 15 -6.11 3.37 -4.94
N TRP A 16 -5.34 3.28 -3.86
CA TRP A 16 -5.64 4.00 -2.63
C TRP A 16 -5.67 5.52 -2.86
N GLN A 17 -4.73 6.02 -3.66
CA GLN A 17 -4.66 7.44 -4.00
C GLN A 17 -5.91 7.88 -4.80
N ILE A 18 -6.34 7.07 -5.76
CA ILE A 18 -7.54 7.37 -6.55
C ILE A 18 -8.78 7.33 -5.67
N GLU A 19 -8.89 6.35 -4.77
CA GLU A 19 -10.02 6.28 -3.84
C GLU A 19 -10.15 7.58 -3.04
N ASP A 20 -9.06 8.03 -2.44
CA ASP A 20 -9.07 9.27 -1.66
C ASP A 20 -9.33 10.49 -2.54
N TYR A 21 -8.77 10.52 -3.75
CA TYR A 21 -8.99 11.62 -4.69
C TYR A 21 -10.47 11.75 -5.07
N LEU A 22 -11.12 10.63 -5.39
CA LEU A 22 -12.55 10.65 -5.77
C LEU A 22 -13.46 10.98 -4.58
N ARG A 23 -13.07 10.60 -3.36
CA ARG A 23 -13.80 10.99 -2.16
C ARG A 23 -13.73 12.49 -1.93
N ALA A 24 -12.56 13.08 -2.16
CA ALA A 24 -12.35 14.52 -1.98
C ALA A 24 -12.93 15.33 -3.14
N PHE A 25 -12.89 14.82 -4.37
CA PHE A 25 -13.31 15.53 -5.58
C PHE A 25 -14.20 14.64 -6.46
N PRO A 26 -15.45 14.36 -6.00
CA PRO A 26 -16.34 13.46 -6.76
C PRO A 26 -16.64 13.93 -8.18
N GLN A 27 -16.58 15.25 -8.42
CA GLN A 27 -16.83 15.82 -9.74
C GLN A 27 -15.74 15.46 -10.75
N GLN A 28 -14.57 15.03 -10.29
CA GLN A 28 -13.48 14.62 -11.16
C GLN A 28 -13.63 13.20 -11.72
N ALA A 29 -14.68 12.49 -11.32
CA ALA A 29 -14.95 11.13 -11.81
C ALA A 29 -15.08 11.07 -13.35
N GLU A 30 -15.47 12.17 -14.00
CA GLU A 30 -15.65 12.24 -15.45
C GLU A 30 -14.39 12.71 -16.19
N ALA A 31 -13.29 13.02 -15.48
CA ALA A 31 -12.11 13.60 -16.09
C ALA A 31 -11.40 12.66 -17.08
N ASN A 32 -11.42 11.34 -16.81
CA ASN A 32 -10.88 10.37 -17.74
C ASN A 32 -11.54 9.01 -17.48
N GLN A 33 -11.25 8.04 -18.37
CA GLN A 33 -11.89 6.72 -18.32
C GLN A 33 -11.51 5.95 -17.05
N GLU A 34 -10.25 6.03 -16.63
CA GLU A 34 -9.83 5.34 -15.41
C GLU A 34 -10.62 5.82 -14.19
N LEU A 35 -10.73 7.14 -14.01
CA LEU A 35 -11.49 7.71 -12.89
C LEU A 35 -12.97 7.37 -12.98
N CYS A 36 -13.54 7.39 -14.18
CA CYS A 36 -14.94 7.04 -14.39
C CYS A 36 -15.20 5.58 -13.98
N ASP A 37 -14.36 4.66 -14.43
CA ASP A 37 -14.52 3.24 -14.13
C ASP A 37 -14.34 2.95 -12.65
N LEU A 38 -13.32 3.51 -12.01
CA LEU A 38 -13.07 3.28 -10.61
C LEU A 38 -14.13 3.92 -9.72
N ASN A 39 -14.65 5.09 -10.11
CA ASN A 39 -15.75 5.72 -9.40
C ASN A 39 -17.00 4.84 -9.43
N ALA A 40 -17.33 4.26 -10.58
CA ALA A 40 -18.46 3.34 -10.70
C ALA A 40 -18.27 2.12 -9.81
N MET A 41 -17.06 1.56 -9.76
CA MET A 41 -16.75 0.43 -8.91
C MET A 41 -16.87 0.79 -7.42
N MET A 42 -16.41 1.98 -7.03
CA MET A 42 -16.52 2.44 -5.64
C MET A 42 -18.00 2.57 -5.21
N HIS A 43 -18.85 3.09 -6.09
CA HIS A 43 -20.29 3.17 -5.82
C HIS A 43 -20.90 1.78 -5.71
N GLN A 44 -20.56 0.89 -6.63
CA GLN A 44 -21.08 -0.48 -6.65
C GLN A 44 -20.68 -1.25 -5.38
N GLU A 45 -19.45 -1.02 -4.89
CA GLU A 45 -18.94 -1.69 -3.69
C GLU A 45 -19.29 -0.94 -2.40
N ASN A 46 -19.95 0.20 -2.52
CA ASN A 46 -20.41 1.01 -1.39
C ASN A 46 -19.25 1.48 -0.50
N ILE A 47 -18.17 1.96 -1.11
CA ILE A 47 -16.98 2.42 -0.40
C ILE A 47 -16.68 3.91 -0.62
N MET A 48 -17.67 4.72 -0.99
CA MET A 48 -17.44 6.15 -1.23
C MET A 48 -17.02 6.91 0.03
N GLU A 49 -17.40 6.44 1.21
CA GLU A 49 -17.04 7.11 2.46
C GLU A 49 -15.75 6.56 3.07
N ARG A 50 -15.53 5.26 2.96
CA ARG A 50 -14.35 4.60 3.57
C ARG A 50 -14.21 3.19 3.00
N GLY A 51 -13.03 2.62 3.22
CA GLY A 51 -12.72 1.26 2.77
C GLY A 51 -11.91 1.28 1.49
N HIS A 52 -11.66 0.10 0.95
CA HIS A 52 -10.84 -0.07 -0.24
C HIS A 52 -11.56 -0.91 -1.28
N LEU A 53 -11.26 -0.63 -2.55
CA LEU A 53 -11.74 -1.43 -3.67
C LEU A 53 -11.30 -2.89 -3.54
N GLN A 54 -12.16 -3.80 -3.96
CA GLN A 54 -11.84 -5.23 -3.94
C GLN A 54 -10.59 -5.53 -4.76
N LEU A 55 -10.35 -4.79 -5.85
CA LEU A 55 -9.11 -4.89 -6.62
C LEU A 55 -7.87 -4.68 -5.77
N ALA A 56 -7.89 -3.67 -4.89
CA ALA A 56 -6.76 -3.39 -4.01
C ALA A 56 -6.62 -4.47 -2.94
N LYS A 57 -7.73 -4.92 -2.38
CA LYS A 57 -7.73 -6.00 -1.37
C LYS A 57 -7.18 -7.30 -1.95
N ASN A 58 -7.59 -7.66 -3.18
CA ASN A 58 -7.10 -8.87 -3.83
C ASN A 58 -5.59 -8.79 -4.10
N ALA A 59 -5.11 -7.63 -4.53
CA ALA A 59 -3.68 -7.44 -4.76
C ALA A 59 -2.89 -7.55 -3.46
N LEU A 60 -3.42 -7.00 -2.36
CA LEU A 60 -2.79 -7.12 -1.05
C LEU A 60 -2.73 -8.58 -0.61
N ASP A 61 -3.80 -9.35 -0.80
CA ASP A 61 -3.84 -10.77 -0.46
C ASP A 61 -2.77 -11.54 -1.24
N GLU A 62 -2.59 -11.24 -2.51
CA GLU A 62 -1.53 -11.86 -3.33
C GLU A 62 -0.14 -11.54 -2.79
N LEU A 63 0.08 -10.29 -2.37
CA LEU A 63 1.36 -9.91 -1.76
C LEU A 63 1.58 -10.61 -0.43
N GLU A 64 0.55 -10.76 0.37
CA GLU A 64 0.65 -11.44 1.67
C GLU A 64 0.97 -12.92 1.50
N ASP A 65 0.38 -13.57 0.51
CA ASP A 65 0.71 -14.97 0.20
C ASP A 65 2.18 -15.11 -0.19
N LEU A 66 2.66 -14.23 -1.04
CA LEU A 66 4.07 -14.22 -1.44
C LEU A 66 4.99 -13.93 -0.26
N HIS A 67 4.60 -12.98 0.61
CA HIS A 67 5.34 -12.66 1.82
C HIS A 67 5.51 -13.88 2.71
N ASN A 68 4.44 -14.64 2.92
CA ASN A 68 4.48 -15.84 3.74
C ASN A 68 5.41 -16.90 3.14
N ASP A 69 5.38 -17.07 1.82
CA ASP A 69 6.27 -18.00 1.14
C ASP A 69 7.74 -17.59 1.33
N LEU A 70 8.04 -16.31 1.17
CA LEU A 70 9.41 -15.81 1.31
C LEU A 70 9.91 -15.85 2.76
N LEU A 71 9.03 -15.67 3.74
CA LEU A 71 9.40 -15.83 5.16
C LEU A 71 9.90 -17.25 5.44
N ASP A 72 9.31 -18.24 4.81
CA ASP A 72 9.70 -19.63 4.99
C ASP A 72 10.97 -19.99 4.22
N GLN A 73 11.14 -19.42 3.02
CA GLN A 73 12.15 -19.87 2.06
C GLN A 73 13.43 -19.06 2.07
N GLU A 74 13.39 -17.77 2.46
CA GLU A 74 14.52 -16.87 2.30
C GLU A 74 14.92 -16.18 3.61
N ALA A 75 16.08 -16.56 4.14
CA ALA A 75 16.59 -16.02 5.39
C ALA A 75 16.85 -14.52 5.32
N THR A 76 17.34 -14.02 4.20
CA THR A 76 17.60 -12.58 4.02
C THR A 76 16.32 -11.76 4.09
N TYR A 77 15.26 -12.25 3.45
CA TYR A 77 13.94 -11.61 3.52
C TYR A 77 13.39 -11.62 4.94
N ARG A 78 13.49 -12.76 5.62
CA ARG A 78 13.06 -12.90 7.02
C ARG A 78 13.77 -11.90 7.91
N SER A 79 15.09 -11.74 7.72
CA SER A 79 15.89 -10.78 8.50
C SER A 79 15.41 -9.34 8.29
N ALA A 80 15.07 -8.98 7.05
CA ALA A 80 14.56 -7.65 6.75
C ALA A 80 13.23 -7.38 7.45
N ILE A 81 12.35 -8.37 7.49
CA ILE A 81 11.06 -8.25 8.18
C ILE A 81 11.27 -8.13 9.70
N ILE A 82 12.14 -8.94 10.28
CA ILE A 82 12.46 -8.86 11.71
C ILE A 82 12.99 -7.47 12.05
N GLN A 83 13.83 -6.92 11.20
CA GLN A 83 14.45 -5.61 11.43
C GLN A 83 13.44 -4.47 11.42
N ILE A 84 12.45 -4.49 10.53
CA ILE A 84 11.44 -3.43 10.43
C ILE A 84 10.28 -3.60 11.42
N SER A 85 10.07 -4.82 11.92
CA SER A 85 8.90 -5.18 12.72
C SER A 85 8.62 -4.25 13.90
N PRO A 86 9.63 -3.84 14.72
CA PRO A 86 9.36 -2.92 15.84
C PRO A 86 8.73 -1.60 15.40
N SER A 87 9.20 -1.03 14.29
CA SER A 87 8.66 0.22 13.74
C SER A 87 7.24 0.03 13.24
N LEU A 88 6.96 -1.10 12.59
CA LEU A 88 5.62 -1.41 12.12
C LEU A 88 4.65 -1.62 13.28
N ASN A 89 5.10 -2.22 14.38
CA ASN A 89 4.25 -2.41 15.56
C ASN A 89 3.86 -1.08 16.19
N ILE A 90 4.77 -0.10 16.20
CA ILE A 90 4.46 1.26 16.66
C ILE A 90 3.37 1.88 15.77
N LEU A 91 3.52 1.76 14.46
CA LEU A 91 2.51 2.25 13.51
C LEU A 91 1.15 1.60 13.75
N LYS A 92 1.13 0.27 13.87
CA LYS A 92 -0.12 -0.48 14.09
C LYS A 92 -0.84 -0.04 15.35
N SER A 93 -0.10 0.27 16.41
CA SER A 93 -0.68 0.70 17.69
C SER A 93 -1.36 2.06 17.60
N LYS A 94 -1.05 2.85 16.57
CA LYS A 94 -1.62 4.17 16.35
C LYS A 94 -2.77 4.17 15.34
N THR A 95 -3.13 3.02 14.79
CA THR A 95 -4.19 2.90 13.80
C THR A 95 -5.43 2.27 14.41
N ASP A 96 -6.54 2.35 13.68
CA ASP A 96 -7.80 1.70 14.07
C ASP A 96 -7.75 0.18 13.87
N CYS A 97 -6.71 -0.32 13.19
CA CYS A 97 -6.55 -1.74 12.90
C CYS A 97 -5.20 -2.25 13.40
N PRO A 98 -5.04 -2.49 14.73
CA PRO A 98 -3.76 -2.93 15.28
C PRO A 98 -3.38 -4.35 14.84
N THR A 99 -4.28 -5.10 14.24
CA THR A 99 -4.04 -6.47 13.76
C THR A 99 -3.68 -6.53 12.28
N MET A 100 -3.47 -5.40 11.62
CA MET A 100 -3.08 -5.43 10.21
C MET A 100 -1.76 -6.17 10.02
N SER A 101 -1.57 -6.74 8.83
CA SER A 101 -0.34 -7.47 8.50
C SER A 101 0.85 -6.51 8.37
N ASP A 102 2.06 -7.08 8.43
CA ASP A 102 3.29 -6.30 8.22
C ASP A 102 3.33 -5.67 6.83
N ILE A 103 2.86 -6.37 5.81
CA ILE A 103 2.86 -5.86 4.43
C ILE A 103 1.88 -4.70 4.29
N GLU A 104 0.67 -4.83 4.83
CA GLU A 104 -0.27 -3.73 4.84
C GLU A 104 0.30 -2.54 5.61
N ALA A 105 0.97 -2.77 6.74
CA ALA A 105 1.60 -1.71 7.52
C ALA A 105 2.69 -0.99 6.73
N CYS A 106 3.50 -1.72 5.95
CA CYS A 106 4.48 -1.10 5.06
C CYS A 106 3.82 -0.18 4.04
N LEU A 107 2.73 -0.64 3.42
CA LEU A 107 1.98 0.15 2.43
C LEU A 107 1.37 1.39 3.08
N VAL A 108 0.75 1.24 4.25
CA VAL A 108 0.15 2.35 4.99
C VAL A 108 1.22 3.38 5.35
N LEU A 109 2.40 2.93 5.80
CA LEU A 109 3.50 3.82 6.12
C LEU A 109 3.92 4.64 4.91
N LEU A 110 4.14 3.99 3.77
CA LEU A 110 4.54 4.70 2.55
C LEU A 110 3.47 5.67 2.08
N TYR A 111 2.21 5.28 2.19
CA TYR A 111 1.09 6.15 1.82
C TYR A 111 1.04 7.40 2.71
N GLN A 112 1.17 7.24 4.02
CA GLN A 112 1.18 8.36 4.97
C GLN A 112 2.36 9.30 4.70
N ILE A 113 3.54 8.75 4.42
CA ILE A 113 4.71 9.57 4.10
C ILE A 113 4.48 10.35 2.80
N MET A 114 3.89 9.71 1.80
CA MET A 114 3.54 10.38 0.56
C MET A 114 2.62 11.58 0.81
N LEU A 115 1.60 11.42 1.65
CA LEU A 115 0.67 12.50 2.01
C LEU A 115 1.39 13.63 2.74
N LEU A 116 2.32 13.32 3.66
CA LEU A 116 3.10 14.34 4.37
C LEU A 116 3.96 15.13 3.39
N LYS A 117 4.59 14.46 2.43
CA LYS A 117 5.42 15.14 1.41
C LYS A 117 4.58 16.03 0.50
N LEU A 118 3.38 15.60 0.13
CA LEU A 118 2.46 16.43 -0.66
C LEU A 118 2.05 17.69 0.09
N GLN A 119 1.95 17.62 1.42
CA GLN A 119 1.65 18.76 2.29
C GLN A 119 2.91 19.57 2.61
N LYS A 120 4.06 19.21 2.07
CA LYS A 120 5.36 19.84 2.31
C LYS A 120 5.74 19.82 3.81
N ARG A 121 5.34 18.75 4.50
CA ARG A 121 5.69 18.57 5.91
C ARG A 121 6.97 17.74 6.02
N PRO A 122 7.89 18.13 6.91
CA PRO A 122 9.13 17.38 7.07
C PRO A 122 8.88 16.04 7.77
N ILE A 123 9.74 15.06 7.49
CA ILE A 123 9.76 13.80 8.21
C ILE A 123 11.11 13.67 8.93
N SER A 124 11.12 12.96 10.06
CA SER A 124 12.33 12.73 10.83
C SER A 124 13.29 11.81 10.11
N SER A 125 14.58 11.84 10.49
CA SER A 125 15.56 10.90 9.94
C SER A 125 15.23 9.46 10.29
N GLU A 126 14.60 9.22 11.44
CA GLU A 126 14.14 7.90 11.84
C GLU A 126 13.02 7.40 10.91
N THR A 127 12.08 8.26 10.57
CA THR A 127 11.01 7.94 9.63
C THR A 127 11.58 7.66 8.24
N GLU A 128 12.57 8.44 7.79
CA GLU A 128 13.24 8.19 6.52
C GLU A 128 13.91 6.82 6.48
N GLN A 129 14.49 6.38 7.59
CA GLN A 129 15.13 5.07 7.68
C GLN A 129 14.11 3.95 7.55
N VAL A 130 12.97 4.07 8.25
CA VAL A 130 11.90 3.09 8.15
C VAL A 130 11.28 3.08 6.76
N GLN A 131 11.12 4.26 6.14
CA GLN A 131 10.65 4.38 4.77
C GLN A 131 11.55 3.60 3.81
N LYS A 132 12.87 3.73 3.96
CA LYS A 132 13.83 3.03 3.14
C LYS A 132 13.68 1.52 3.27
N GLN A 133 13.56 1.03 4.51
CA GLN A 133 13.37 -0.39 4.80
C GLN A 133 12.07 -0.92 4.18
N ALA A 134 10.96 -0.20 4.37
CA ALA A 134 9.67 -0.58 3.81
C ALA A 134 9.70 -0.60 2.27
N THR A 135 10.33 0.41 1.68
CA THR A 135 10.46 0.50 0.22
C THR A 135 11.23 -0.69 -0.33
N GLN A 136 12.34 -1.06 0.31
CA GLN A 136 13.14 -2.20 -0.13
C GLN A 136 12.36 -3.51 -0.07
N ILE A 137 11.60 -3.72 0.99
CA ILE A 137 10.76 -4.91 1.15
C ILE A 137 9.70 -4.97 0.05
N LEU A 138 9.01 -3.87 -0.18
CA LEU A 138 7.93 -3.83 -1.19
C LEU A 138 8.49 -3.94 -2.62
N GLN A 139 9.66 -3.37 -2.88
CA GLN A 139 10.31 -3.52 -4.18
C GLN A 139 10.72 -4.96 -4.44
N TYR A 140 11.25 -5.64 -3.43
CA TYR A 140 11.63 -7.05 -3.54
C TYR A 140 10.39 -7.92 -3.81
N LEU A 141 9.30 -7.69 -3.08
CA LEU A 141 8.04 -8.39 -3.29
C LEU A 141 7.49 -8.14 -4.70
N SER A 142 7.49 -6.90 -5.14
CA SER A 142 6.96 -6.53 -6.46
C SER A 142 7.78 -7.16 -7.58
N LYS A 143 9.10 -7.19 -7.43
CA LYS A 143 9.99 -7.83 -8.39
C LYS A 143 9.75 -9.34 -8.44
N THR A 144 9.64 -9.98 -7.28
CA THR A 144 9.40 -11.42 -7.19
C THR A 144 8.03 -11.77 -7.80
N TYR A 145 7.02 -10.97 -7.52
CA TYR A 145 5.69 -11.14 -8.10
C TYR A 145 5.72 -11.06 -9.62
N LYS A 146 6.46 -10.09 -10.16
CA LYS A 146 6.58 -9.89 -11.60
C LYS A 146 7.27 -11.08 -12.29
N GLU A 147 8.19 -11.72 -11.60
CA GLU A 147 8.99 -12.83 -12.14
C GLU A 147 8.31 -14.20 -12.03
N GLN A 148 7.15 -14.24 -11.41
CA GLN A 148 6.38 -15.50 -11.31
C GLN A 148 5.78 -15.94 -12.63
#